data_122602a62485e0de4a0880cb4e446473
#
_entry.id   122602a62485e0de4a0880cb4e446473
#
_cell.length_a   1.000
_cell.length_b   1.000
_cell.length_c   1.000
_cell.angle_alpha   90.00
_cell.angle_beta   90.00
_cell.angle_gamma   90.00
#
_symmetry.space_group_name_H-M   'P 1'
#
loop_
_entity.id
_entity.type
_entity.pdbx_description
1 polymer ?
#
loop_
_entity_poly.entity_id
_entity_poly.type
_entity_poly.pdbx_seq_one_letter_code
_entity_poly.pdbx_strand_id
1 'polypeptide(L)'
;MTGADNQQERLGNAEAANRFLAGFIEGEGALCVSIKKHPTCRSGFYVDPSFFLYQHQSGRALLELAREVFDHGRIFPKPGNPKVLVFEISSTRVLIERVVPFFERYIAPFSCKRTTFERFREIVGMMNRKEHLEPAGLARIVELAYLMNPDGKGKARARPIEEVLSRILRGHTSDIPSSG
;
A
#
# COMPACT_ATOMS: atom_id res chain seq x y z
N MET A 1 -7.30 -38.10 20.36
CA MET A 1 -7.46 -36.74 19.76
C MET A 1 -7.67 -36.93 18.27
N THR A 2 -8.86 -36.64 17.81
CA THR A 2 -9.27 -36.84 16.42
C THR A 2 -8.74 -35.69 15.54
N GLY A 3 -8.53 -35.94 14.23
CA GLY A 3 -8.02 -34.93 13.29
C GLY A 3 -8.86 -33.65 13.22
N ALA A 4 -10.15 -33.70 13.61
CA ALA A 4 -11.07 -32.58 13.70
C ALA A 4 -10.70 -31.61 14.83
N ASP A 5 -10.31 -32.11 16.01
CA ASP A 5 -9.91 -31.28 17.16
C ASP A 5 -8.66 -30.49 16.84
N ASN A 6 -7.67 -31.11 16.15
CA ASN A 6 -6.43 -30.45 15.74
C ASN A 6 -6.67 -29.37 14.67
N GLN A 7 -7.66 -29.56 13.78
CA GLN A 7 -8.01 -28.58 12.76
C GLN A 7 -8.73 -27.37 13.37
N GLN A 8 -9.62 -27.58 14.34
CA GLN A 8 -10.34 -26.51 15.02
C GLN A 8 -9.39 -25.66 15.90
N GLU A 9 -8.43 -26.29 16.58
CA GLU A 9 -7.40 -25.59 17.34
C GLU A 9 -6.47 -24.75 16.44
N ARG A 10 -6.05 -25.25 15.28
CA ARG A 10 -5.27 -24.50 14.30
C ARG A 10 -6.00 -23.30 13.73
N LEU A 11 -7.30 -23.44 13.44
CA LEU A 11 -8.13 -22.34 12.98
C LEU A 11 -8.32 -21.27 14.07
N GLY A 12 -8.50 -21.67 15.33
CA GLY A 12 -8.57 -20.76 16.47
C GLY A 12 -7.28 -19.97 16.68
N ASN A 13 -6.14 -20.63 16.56
CA ASN A 13 -4.82 -19.99 16.68
C ASN A 13 -4.56 -19.02 15.52
N ALA A 14 -4.95 -19.35 14.29
CA ALA A 14 -4.81 -18.46 13.14
C ALA A 14 -5.69 -17.20 13.28
N GLU A 15 -6.92 -17.35 13.75
CA GLU A 15 -7.83 -16.21 13.97
C GLU A 15 -7.32 -15.30 15.11
N ALA A 16 -6.79 -15.88 16.19
CA ALA A 16 -6.16 -15.12 17.27
C ALA A 16 -4.93 -14.33 16.78
N ALA A 17 -4.08 -14.98 15.98
CA ALA A 17 -2.93 -14.34 15.36
C ALA A 17 -3.33 -13.17 14.44
N ASN A 18 -4.38 -13.35 13.63
CA ASN A 18 -4.90 -12.29 12.75
C ASN A 18 -5.42 -11.09 13.54
N ARG A 19 -6.16 -11.31 14.61
CA ARG A 19 -6.67 -10.23 15.47
C ARG A 19 -5.56 -9.49 16.20
N PHE A 20 -4.56 -10.22 16.72
CA PHE A 20 -3.40 -9.64 17.34
C PHE A 20 -2.60 -8.78 16.34
N LEU A 21 -2.35 -9.34 15.15
CA LEU A 21 -1.65 -8.63 14.08
C LEU A 21 -2.43 -7.38 13.62
N ALA A 22 -3.76 -7.44 13.57
CA ALA A 22 -4.58 -6.29 13.19
C ALA A 22 -4.41 -5.11 14.16
N GLY A 23 -4.38 -5.37 15.47
CA GLY A 23 -4.09 -4.34 16.48
C GLY A 23 -2.68 -3.75 16.32
N PHE A 24 -1.69 -4.58 16.05
CA PHE A 24 -0.33 -4.12 15.76
C PHE A 24 -0.26 -3.27 14.48
N ILE A 25 -0.93 -3.68 13.41
CA ILE A 25 -1.01 -2.93 12.16
C ILE A 25 -1.71 -1.58 12.35
N GLU A 26 -2.75 -1.49 13.16
CA GLU A 26 -3.42 -0.21 13.45
C GLU A 26 -2.45 0.80 14.08
N GLY A 27 -1.56 0.36 14.97
CA GLY A 27 -0.54 1.21 15.59
C GLY A 27 0.63 1.54 14.66
N GLU A 28 1.28 0.52 14.11
CA GLU A 28 2.58 0.60 13.44
C GLU A 28 2.53 0.47 11.91
N GLY A 29 1.35 0.19 11.36
CA GLY A 29 1.16 0.00 9.92
C GLY A 29 1.00 1.31 9.16
N ALA A 30 1.57 1.33 7.94
CA ALA A 30 1.44 2.43 7.02
C ALA A 30 1.06 1.93 5.60
N LEU A 31 -0.01 2.51 5.06
CA LEU A 31 -0.37 2.38 3.66
C LEU A 31 0.18 3.60 2.92
N CYS A 32 1.08 3.38 1.99
CA CYS A 32 1.75 4.44 1.25
C CYS A 32 1.53 4.30 -0.25
N VAL A 33 1.44 5.44 -0.93
CA VAL A 33 1.44 5.49 -2.40
C VAL A 33 2.47 6.52 -2.83
N SER A 34 3.60 6.06 -3.35
CA SER A 34 4.66 6.92 -3.84
C SER A 34 4.42 7.28 -5.30
N ILE A 35 4.63 8.55 -5.66
CA ILE A 35 4.60 9.05 -7.03
C ILE A 35 6.01 9.47 -7.39
N LYS A 36 6.66 8.67 -8.25
CA LYS A 36 8.07 8.78 -8.57
C LYS A 36 8.24 9.24 -10.03
N LYS A 37 9.17 10.17 -10.28
CA LYS A 37 9.56 10.51 -11.66
C LYS A 37 10.26 9.32 -12.30
N HIS A 38 9.90 9.04 -13.54
CA HIS A 38 10.53 7.98 -14.32
C HIS A 38 10.65 8.41 -15.78
N PRO A 39 11.87 8.54 -16.32
CA PRO A 39 12.08 9.13 -17.65
C PRO A 39 11.49 8.31 -18.80
N THR A 40 11.37 6.98 -18.62
CA THR A 40 10.82 6.09 -19.65
C THR A 40 9.30 5.91 -19.56
N CYS A 41 8.65 6.40 -18.50
CA CYS A 41 7.20 6.39 -18.44
C CYS A 41 6.63 7.51 -19.32
N ARG A 42 5.66 7.20 -20.18
CA ARG A 42 5.00 8.16 -21.07
C ARG A 42 4.49 9.40 -20.34
N SER A 43 3.92 9.22 -19.15
CA SER A 43 3.46 10.30 -18.27
C SER A 43 4.59 11.00 -17.50
N GLY A 44 5.81 10.49 -17.54
CA GLY A 44 6.96 10.94 -16.74
C GLY A 44 6.88 10.55 -15.26
N PHE A 45 5.84 9.81 -14.84
CA PHE A 45 5.63 9.34 -13.48
C PHE A 45 5.17 7.88 -13.44
N TYR A 46 5.52 7.19 -12.36
CA TYR A 46 4.89 5.93 -12.00
C TYR A 46 4.42 5.95 -10.55
N VAL A 47 3.43 5.13 -10.26
CA VAL A 47 2.80 5.00 -8.95
C VAL A 47 3.25 3.69 -8.31
N ASP A 48 3.63 3.76 -7.03
CA ASP A 48 4.19 2.64 -6.28
C ASP A 48 3.46 2.52 -4.93
N PRO A 49 2.34 1.76 -4.88
CA PRO A 49 1.64 1.49 -3.63
C PRO A 49 2.41 0.45 -2.82
N SER A 50 2.48 0.66 -1.52
CA SER A 50 3.16 -0.25 -0.59
C SER A 50 2.48 -0.26 0.77
N PHE A 51 2.50 -1.43 1.40
CA PHE A 51 2.15 -1.63 2.80
C PHE A 51 3.43 -1.84 3.60
N PHE A 52 3.59 -1.10 4.70
CA PHE A 52 4.73 -1.17 5.59
C PHE A 52 4.31 -1.44 7.03
N LEU A 53 5.16 -2.19 7.74
CA LEU A 53 5.19 -2.25 9.22
C LEU A 53 6.57 -1.87 9.69
N TYR A 54 6.63 -1.17 10.81
CA TYR A 54 7.89 -0.76 11.43
C TYR A 54 8.00 -1.37 12.81
N GLN A 55 9.16 -1.90 13.17
CA GLN A 55 9.40 -2.41 14.51
C GLN A 55 10.89 -2.33 14.88
N HIS A 56 11.17 -2.11 16.16
CA HIS A 56 12.53 -2.25 16.65
C HIS A 56 13.03 -3.69 16.44
N GLN A 57 14.31 -3.86 16.21
CA GLN A 57 14.92 -5.20 15.92
C GLN A 57 14.61 -6.27 16.98
N SER A 58 14.41 -5.88 18.26
CA SER A 58 14.02 -6.81 19.33
C SER A 58 12.60 -7.38 19.13
N GLY A 59 11.74 -6.70 18.38
CA GLY A 59 10.39 -7.14 18.05
C GLY A 59 10.28 -7.81 16.68
N ARG A 60 11.38 -8.30 16.10
CA ARG A 60 11.42 -8.94 14.78
C ARG A 60 10.34 -10.02 14.61
N ALA A 61 10.04 -10.77 15.68
CA ALA A 61 9.02 -11.83 15.65
C ALA A 61 7.64 -11.33 15.20
N LEU A 62 7.29 -10.07 15.46
CA LEU A 62 6.03 -9.47 15.00
C LEU A 62 6.00 -9.27 13.48
N LEU A 63 7.15 -8.93 12.88
CA LEU A 63 7.26 -8.79 11.43
C LEU A 63 7.30 -10.16 10.72
N GLU A 64 7.89 -11.18 11.38
CA GLU A 64 7.84 -12.55 10.88
C GLU A 64 6.40 -13.11 10.92
N LEU A 65 5.65 -12.84 11.99
CA LEU A 65 4.23 -13.17 12.06
C LEU A 65 3.44 -12.51 10.89
N ALA A 66 3.72 -11.25 10.59
CA ALA A 66 3.10 -10.59 9.45
C ALA A 66 3.47 -11.27 8.12
N ARG A 67 4.73 -11.69 7.96
CA ARG A 67 5.18 -12.41 6.78
C ARG A 67 4.50 -13.78 6.63
N GLU A 68 4.26 -14.47 7.72
CA GLU A 68 3.51 -15.74 7.75
C GLU A 68 2.03 -15.53 7.38
N VAL A 69 1.37 -14.56 8.01
CA VAL A 69 -0.05 -14.27 7.78
C VAL A 69 -0.32 -13.83 6.34
N PHE A 70 0.52 -12.94 5.80
CA PHE A 70 0.38 -12.48 4.41
C PHE A 70 1.02 -13.45 3.39
N ASP A 71 1.76 -14.47 3.85
CA ASP A 71 2.52 -15.40 3.00
C ASP A 71 3.29 -14.66 1.90
N HIS A 72 3.82 -13.49 2.25
CA HIS A 72 4.57 -12.59 1.37
C HIS A 72 5.23 -11.47 2.17
N GLY A 73 6.11 -10.73 1.51
CA GLY A 73 6.76 -9.54 2.05
C GLY A 73 8.24 -9.77 2.36
N ARG A 74 8.96 -8.68 2.48
CA ARG A 74 10.38 -8.68 2.82
C ARG A 74 10.63 -7.89 4.10
N ILE A 75 11.60 -8.33 4.90
CA ILE A 75 12.02 -7.66 6.13
C ILE A 75 13.46 -7.20 5.94
N PHE A 76 13.72 -5.91 6.19
CA PHE A 76 15.05 -5.32 6.04
C PHE A 76 15.25 -4.18 7.05
N PRO A 77 16.50 -3.80 7.35
CA PRO A 77 16.80 -2.65 8.19
C PRO A 77 16.33 -1.34 7.54
N LYS A 78 15.73 -0.44 8.34
CA LYS A 78 15.33 0.89 7.87
C LYS A 78 16.56 1.70 7.46
N PRO A 79 16.59 2.28 6.24
CA PRO A 79 17.66 3.16 5.83
C PRO A 79 17.83 4.33 6.82
N GLY A 80 19.08 4.55 7.25
CA GLY A 80 19.44 5.58 8.23
C GLY A 80 19.13 5.24 9.70
N ASN A 81 18.48 4.10 9.98
CA ASN A 81 18.26 3.61 11.35
C ASN A 81 18.20 2.07 11.40
N PRO A 82 19.33 1.38 11.42
CA PRO A 82 19.39 -0.09 11.33
C PRO A 82 18.78 -0.82 12.55
N LYS A 83 18.55 -0.12 13.67
CA LYS A 83 17.84 -0.68 14.84
C LYS A 83 16.35 -0.86 14.60
N VAL A 84 15.79 -0.24 13.57
CA VAL A 84 14.40 -0.40 13.16
C VAL A 84 14.35 -1.29 11.93
N LEU A 85 13.52 -2.33 11.98
CA LEU A 85 13.21 -3.19 10.86
C LEU A 85 11.94 -2.70 10.16
N VAL A 86 11.90 -2.92 8.87
CA VAL A 86 10.76 -2.64 8.00
C VAL A 86 10.30 -3.94 7.37
N PHE A 87 9.02 -4.25 7.50
CA PHE A 87 8.35 -5.22 6.66
C PHE A 87 7.64 -4.47 5.53
N GLU A 88 7.74 -4.96 4.29
CA GLU A 88 7.17 -4.32 3.12
C GLU A 88 6.50 -5.33 2.18
N ILE A 89 5.31 -4.96 1.70
CA ILE A 89 4.64 -5.57 0.55
C ILE A 89 4.39 -4.45 -0.48
N SER A 90 4.97 -4.58 -1.69
CA SER A 90 4.84 -3.61 -2.79
C SER A 90 4.26 -4.22 -4.09
N SER A 91 4.01 -5.53 -4.11
CA SER A 91 3.34 -6.17 -5.24
C SER A 91 1.85 -5.81 -5.26
N THR A 92 1.38 -5.09 -6.29
CA THR A 92 -0.03 -4.73 -6.46
C THR A 92 -0.95 -5.95 -6.38
N ARG A 93 -0.54 -7.08 -6.96
CA ARG A 93 -1.28 -8.34 -6.88
C ARG A 93 -1.44 -8.80 -5.43
N VAL A 94 -0.35 -8.85 -4.67
CA VAL A 94 -0.39 -9.30 -3.27
C VAL A 94 -1.15 -8.32 -2.38
N LEU A 95 -1.03 -7.00 -2.64
CA LEU A 95 -1.81 -5.98 -1.95
C LEU A 95 -3.31 -6.24 -2.11
N ILE A 96 -3.78 -6.57 -3.31
CA ILE A 96 -5.19 -6.86 -3.59
C ILE A 96 -5.62 -8.22 -3.03
N GLU A 97 -4.82 -9.26 -3.25
CA GLU A 97 -5.23 -10.62 -2.92
C GLU A 97 -5.15 -10.92 -1.41
N ARG A 98 -4.29 -10.21 -0.66
CA ARG A 98 -3.98 -10.52 0.73
C ARG A 98 -4.14 -9.35 1.69
N VAL A 99 -3.55 -8.19 1.38
CA VAL A 99 -3.56 -7.05 2.29
C VAL A 99 -4.94 -6.41 2.36
N VAL A 100 -5.57 -6.12 1.23
CA VAL A 100 -6.91 -5.50 1.20
C VAL A 100 -7.95 -6.35 1.93
N PRO A 101 -8.10 -7.67 1.67
CA PRO A 101 -9.08 -8.49 2.41
C PRO A 101 -8.80 -8.58 3.91
N PHE A 102 -7.52 -8.60 4.31
CA PHE A 102 -7.15 -8.58 5.72
C PHE A 102 -7.58 -7.27 6.39
N PHE A 103 -7.33 -6.13 5.76
CA PHE A 103 -7.76 -4.83 6.26
C PHE A 103 -9.27 -4.71 6.34
N GLU A 104 -10.01 -5.15 5.32
CA GLU A 104 -11.48 -5.14 5.30
C GLU A 104 -12.07 -5.94 6.46
N ARG A 105 -11.51 -7.10 6.73
CA ARG A 105 -12.03 -8.01 7.75
C ARG A 105 -11.66 -7.61 9.17
N TYR A 106 -10.39 -7.22 9.40
CA TYR A 106 -9.85 -7.12 10.76
C TYR A 106 -9.57 -5.70 11.22
N ILE A 107 -9.35 -4.74 10.32
CA ILE A 107 -8.87 -3.40 10.66
C ILE A 107 -9.92 -2.34 10.36
N ALA A 108 -10.39 -2.23 9.14
CA ALA A 108 -11.25 -1.14 8.67
C ALA A 108 -12.53 -0.93 9.50
N PRO A 109 -13.19 -1.96 10.05
CA PRO A 109 -14.38 -1.78 10.89
C PRO A 109 -14.12 -0.95 12.17
N PHE A 110 -12.88 -0.93 12.65
CA PHE A 110 -12.50 -0.31 13.94
C PHE A 110 -11.47 0.82 13.79
N SER A 111 -10.93 1.01 12.58
CA SER A 111 -9.78 1.89 12.33
C SER A 111 -10.19 3.36 12.19
N CYS A 112 -9.45 4.24 12.88
CA CYS A 112 -9.50 5.68 12.61
C CYS A 112 -8.87 6.07 11.26
N LYS A 113 -8.09 5.17 10.65
CA LYS A 113 -7.45 5.34 9.32
C LYS A 113 -8.32 4.80 8.18
N ARG A 114 -9.60 4.51 8.42
CA ARG A 114 -10.53 3.91 7.45
C ARG A 114 -10.56 4.65 6.11
N THR A 115 -10.66 5.97 6.13
CA THR A 115 -10.69 6.78 4.89
C THR A 115 -9.38 6.64 4.09
N THR A 116 -8.23 6.58 4.77
CA THR A 116 -6.93 6.33 4.11
C THR A 116 -6.89 4.95 3.48
N PHE A 117 -7.42 3.93 4.17
CA PHE A 117 -7.52 2.58 3.63
C PHE A 117 -8.45 2.51 2.40
N GLU A 118 -9.62 3.13 2.45
CA GLU A 118 -10.58 3.15 1.33
C GLU A 118 -9.95 3.77 0.08
N ARG A 119 -9.21 4.87 0.21
CA ARG A 119 -8.45 5.47 -0.90
C ARG A 119 -7.34 4.57 -1.41
N PHE A 120 -6.58 3.95 -0.51
CA PHE A 120 -5.55 2.99 -0.89
C PHE A 120 -6.13 1.81 -1.66
N ARG A 121 -7.25 1.24 -1.18
CA ARG A 121 -7.98 0.15 -1.85
C ARG A 121 -8.43 0.55 -3.26
N GLU A 122 -9.00 1.76 -3.42
CA GLU A 122 -9.39 2.30 -4.74
C GLU A 122 -8.18 2.37 -5.67
N ILE A 123 -7.06 2.94 -5.20
CA ILE A 123 -5.82 3.07 -5.98
C ILE A 123 -5.30 1.71 -6.45
N VAL A 124 -5.13 0.74 -5.54
CA VAL A 124 -4.60 -0.58 -5.93
C VAL A 124 -5.57 -1.33 -6.84
N GLY A 125 -6.88 -1.12 -6.67
CA GLY A 125 -7.91 -1.63 -7.58
C GLY A 125 -7.79 -1.05 -8.98
N MET A 126 -7.65 0.26 -9.12
CA MET A 126 -7.42 0.93 -10.40
C MET A 126 -6.13 0.45 -11.08
N MET A 127 -5.05 0.27 -10.30
CA MET A 127 -3.80 -0.26 -10.83
C MET A 127 -3.92 -1.70 -11.32
N ASN A 128 -4.68 -2.54 -10.61
CA ASN A 128 -4.95 -3.91 -11.04
C ASN A 128 -5.73 -3.98 -12.36
N ARG A 129 -6.68 -3.06 -12.56
CA ARG A 129 -7.42 -2.89 -13.82
C ARG A 129 -6.62 -2.16 -14.89
N LYS A 130 -5.33 -1.82 -14.62
CA LYS A 130 -4.40 -1.13 -15.51
C LYS A 130 -4.82 0.29 -15.88
N GLU A 131 -5.74 0.92 -15.15
CA GLU A 131 -6.20 2.29 -15.39
C GLU A 131 -5.07 3.33 -15.27
N HIS A 132 -4.02 3.02 -14.49
CA HIS A 132 -2.82 3.85 -14.37
C HIS A 132 -2.00 3.99 -15.68
N LEU A 133 -2.30 3.18 -16.70
CA LEU A 133 -1.66 3.28 -18.01
C LEU A 133 -2.29 4.39 -18.86
N GLU A 134 -3.51 4.81 -18.52
CA GLU A 134 -4.21 5.89 -19.18
C GLU A 134 -4.06 7.20 -18.39
N PRO A 135 -3.90 8.36 -19.06
CA PRO A 135 -3.68 9.64 -18.40
C PRO A 135 -4.75 10.01 -17.39
N ALA A 136 -6.02 9.81 -17.73
CA ALA A 136 -7.14 10.13 -16.84
C ALA A 136 -7.14 9.23 -15.60
N GLY A 137 -6.90 7.93 -15.77
CA GLY A 137 -6.79 6.98 -14.65
C GLY A 137 -5.59 7.28 -13.75
N LEU A 138 -4.43 7.60 -14.35
CA LEU A 138 -3.25 7.99 -13.59
C LEU A 138 -3.47 9.30 -12.83
N ALA A 139 -4.11 10.30 -13.44
CA ALA A 139 -4.47 11.56 -12.78
C ALA A 139 -5.38 11.30 -11.56
N ARG A 140 -6.42 10.47 -11.71
CA ARG A 140 -7.31 10.09 -10.61
C ARG A 140 -6.57 9.39 -9.49
N ILE A 141 -5.66 8.47 -9.79
CA ILE A 141 -4.81 7.81 -8.80
C ILE A 141 -3.94 8.82 -8.04
N VAL A 142 -3.37 9.80 -8.74
CA VAL A 142 -2.58 10.88 -8.13
C VAL A 142 -3.43 11.70 -7.17
N GLU A 143 -4.63 12.11 -7.55
CA GLU A 143 -5.55 12.84 -6.68
C GLU A 143 -5.85 12.07 -5.39
N LEU A 144 -6.24 10.81 -5.51
CA LEU A 144 -6.50 9.94 -4.36
C LEU A 144 -5.28 9.80 -3.45
N ALA A 145 -4.09 9.62 -4.05
CA ALA A 145 -2.85 9.50 -3.30
C ALA A 145 -2.49 10.77 -2.53
N TYR A 146 -2.79 11.96 -3.07
CA TYR A 146 -2.59 13.23 -2.35
C TYR A 146 -3.58 13.40 -1.20
N LEU A 147 -4.80 12.88 -1.34
CA LEU A 147 -5.81 12.91 -0.29
C LEU A 147 -5.57 11.90 0.84
N MET A 148 -4.70 10.90 0.67
CA MET A 148 -4.44 9.89 1.70
C MET A 148 -3.85 10.48 2.98
N ASN A 149 -3.05 11.54 2.90
CA ASN A 149 -2.40 12.19 4.04
C ASN A 149 -2.54 13.72 3.96
N PRO A 150 -3.74 14.28 4.10
CA PRO A 150 -3.96 15.72 3.95
C PRO A 150 -3.27 16.54 5.07
N ASP A 151 -3.15 15.97 6.27
CA ASP A 151 -2.62 16.68 7.46
C ASP A 151 -1.10 16.62 7.60
N GLY A 152 -0.39 16.10 6.61
CA GLY A 152 1.07 16.19 6.53
C GLY A 152 1.86 15.56 7.68
N LYS A 153 1.29 14.62 8.46
CA LYS A 153 2.03 13.87 9.51
C LYS A 153 3.17 13.00 8.97
N GLY A 154 3.37 13.00 7.64
CA GLY A 154 4.55 12.48 6.96
C GLY A 154 5.31 13.62 6.29
N LYS A 155 6.44 13.32 5.63
CA LYS A 155 7.10 14.31 4.77
C LYS A 155 6.08 14.78 3.72
N ALA A 156 5.82 16.09 3.68
CA ALA A 156 5.02 16.71 2.62
C ALA A 156 5.49 16.19 1.27
N ARG A 157 4.57 15.97 0.35
CA ARG A 157 4.95 15.54 -1.00
C ARG A 157 5.86 16.60 -1.61
N ALA A 158 6.95 16.16 -2.21
CA ALA A 158 8.00 17.04 -2.73
C ALA A 158 7.53 17.95 -3.90
N ARG A 159 6.33 17.71 -4.44
CA ARG A 159 5.78 18.45 -5.59
C ARG A 159 4.32 18.82 -5.35
N PRO A 160 3.89 20.02 -5.78
CA PRO A 160 2.49 20.37 -5.85
C PRO A 160 1.73 19.41 -6.77
N ILE A 161 0.47 19.11 -6.42
CA ILE A 161 -0.36 18.20 -7.23
C ILE A 161 -0.57 18.73 -8.64
N GLU A 162 -0.72 20.05 -8.79
CA GLU A 162 -0.96 20.73 -10.06
C GLU A 162 0.20 20.49 -11.05
N GLU A 163 1.45 20.50 -10.56
CA GLU A 163 2.63 20.18 -11.38
C GLU A 163 2.56 18.76 -11.94
N VAL A 164 2.19 17.81 -11.08
CA VAL A 164 2.11 16.38 -11.45
C VAL A 164 0.98 16.16 -12.45
N LEU A 165 -0.22 16.67 -12.16
CA LEU A 165 -1.39 16.50 -13.02
C LEU A 165 -1.19 17.16 -14.38
N SER A 166 -0.68 18.40 -14.41
CA SER A 166 -0.45 19.11 -15.67
C SER A 166 0.54 18.38 -16.58
N ARG A 167 1.54 17.69 -16.02
CA ARG A 167 2.50 16.92 -16.79
C ARG A 167 1.90 15.60 -17.32
N ILE A 168 1.10 14.90 -16.49
CA ILE A 168 0.41 13.68 -16.90
C ILE A 168 -0.52 13.96 -18.09
N LEU A 169 -1.31 15.02 -18.01
CA LEU A 169 -2.29 15.36 -19.03
C LEU A 169 -1.66 15.95 -20.32
N ARG A 170 -0.58 16.75 -20.22
CA ARG A 170 0.12 17.31 -21.39
C ARG A 170 0.92 16.27 -22.16
N GLY A 171 1.49 15.27 -21.55
CA GLY A 171 2.24 14.21 -22.21
C GLY A 171 1.42 13.42 -23.24
N HIS A 172 0.10 13.65 -23.31
CA HIS A 172 -0.81 12.99 -24.25
C HIS A 172 -1.21 13.86 -25.45
N THR A 173 -1.03 15.19 -25.35
CA THR A 173 -1.40 16.11 -26.44
C THR A 173 -0.34 16.22 -27.55
N SER A 174 0.85 15.69 -27.34
CA SER A 174 1.95 15.75 -28.32
C SER A 174 1.88 14.67 -29.42
N ASP A 175 0.93 13.75 -29.36
CA ASP A 175 0.79 12.63 -30.33
C ASP A 175 -0.39 12.79 -31.31
N ILE A 176 -1.01 13.98 -31.40
CA ILE A 176 -1.97 14.27 -32.48
C ILE A 176 -1.15 14.76 -33.66
N PRO A 177 -0.94 13.95 -34.74
CA PRO A 177 -0.35 14.46 -35.94
C PRO A 177 -1.25 15.58 -36.46
N SER A 178 -0.71 16.78 -36.61
CA SER A 178 -1.36 17.86 -37.32
C SER A 178 -1.64 17.38 -38.74
N SER A 179 -2.91 17.04 -38.99
CA SER A 179 -3.40 16.76 -40.33
C SER A 179 -3.31 18.07 -41.12
N GLY A 180 -2.22 18.17 -41.91
CA GLY A 180 -2.11 19.16 -42.98
C GLY A 180 -2.83 18.67 -44.21
#